data_c5f6e43d7d1906630d46c2b664a53a86
#
_entry.id   c5f6e43d7d1906630d46c2b664a53a86
#
_cell.length_a   1.000
_cell.length_b   1.000
_cell.length_c   1.000
_cell.angle_alpha   90.00
_cell.angle_beta   90.00
_cell.angle_gamma   90.00
#
_symmetry.space_group_name_H-M   'P 1'
#
loop_
_entity.id
_entity.type
_entity.pdbx_description
1 polymer ?
#
loop_
_entity_poly.entity_id
_entity_poly.type
_entity_poly.pdbx_seq_one_letter_code
_entity_poly.pdbx_strand_id
1 'polypeptide(L)'
;MALESAYLLGVFGNPNSYEIGAEFLTARVRWGTITTDSWFRGYNQFYVSAIAEPIFRGVENHYFGLNFGSRYNFVRLGTRFVPYISAGLGLGWIDSHPGIPGAQGQDFTFNILTAAGISYKMNDHWKLNAGILYQHLSNGGQTDPNPSLNLLGPQIGLNYSF
;
A
#
# COMPACT_ATOMS: atom_id res chain seq x y z
N MET A 1 -9.78 -5.03 -10.91
CA MET A 1 -9.11 -5.87 -9.88
C MET A 1 -7.60 -5.77 -10.08
N ALA A 2 -6.82 -5.76 -9.00
CA ALA A 2 -5.36 -5.82 -9.10
C ALA A 2 -4.81 -6.81 -8.07
N LEU A 3 -3.73 -7.49 -8.45
CA LEU A 3 -2.86 -8.23 -7.56
C LEU A 3 -1.51 -7.50 -7.56
N GLU A 4 -1.05 -7.08 -6.40
CA GLU A 4 0.17 -6.28 -6.25
C GLU A 4 1.02 -6.87 -5.12
N SER A 5 2.33 -6.88 -5.33
CA SER A 5 3.31 -7.36 -4.36
C SER A 5 4.31 -6.25 -4.07
N ALA A 6 4.78 -6.16 -2.83
CA ALA A 6 5.84 -5.25 -2.43
C ALA A 6 6.86 -5.96 -1.53
N TYR A 7 8.10 -5.48 -1.57
CA TYR A 7 9.12 -5.85 -0.61
C TYR A 7 9.50 -4.61 0.19
N LEU A 8 9.14 -4.63 1.47
CA LEU A 8 9.23 -3.46 2.33
C LEU A 8 10.35 -3.63 3.35
N LEU A 9 11.12 -2.57 3.50
CA LEU A 9 12.18 -2.47 4.49
C LEU A 9 11.80 -1.44 5.56
N GLY A 10 12.14 -1.75 6.80
CA GLY A 10 12.06 -0.79 7.90
C GLY A 10 12.95 0.42 7.62
N VAL A 11 12.34 1.61 7.70
CA VAL A 11 13.03 2.89 7.55
C VAL A 11 13.03 3.66 8.87
N PHE A 12 13.14 4.95 8.88
CA PHE A 12 13.30 5.81 10.07
C PHE A 12 12.31 5.48 11.23
N GLY A 13 12.80 5.54 12.47
CA GLY A 13 12.00 5.42 13.70
C GLY A 13 11.62 4.00 14.10
N ASN A 14 12.02 2.99 13.36
CA ASN A 14 11.77 1.60 13.77
C ASN A 14 12.76 1.19 14.86
N PRO A 15 12.28 0.57 15.97
CA PRO A 15 13.16 0.09 17.03
C PRO A 15 13.99 -1.13 16.61
N ASN A 16 13.52 -1.90 15.63
CA ASN A 16 14.15 -3.09 15.08
C ASN A 16 14.21 -3.01 13.54
N SER A 17 15.08 -3.83 12.95
CA SER A 17 15.09 -4.00 11.49
C SER A 17 13.90 -4.85 11.05
N TYR A 18 13.14 -4.36 10.06
CA TYR A 18 12.01 -5.08 9.46
C TYR A 18 12.26 -5.35 7.99
N GLU A 19 11.88 -6.55 7.56
CA GLU A 19 11.81 -6.97 6.15
C GLU A 19 10.49 -7.71 5.96
N ILE A 20 9.63 -7.20 5.08
CA ILE A 20 8.24 -7.66 4.92
C ILE A 20 7.96 -7.90 3.45
N GLY A 21 7.36 -9.04 3.12
CA GLY A 21 6.72 -9.27 1.83
C GLY A 21 5.24 -8.89 1.94
N ALA A 22 4.79 -7.95 1.15
CA ALA A 22 3.40 -7.50 1.21
C ALA A 22 2.65 -7.89 -0.06
N GLU A 23 1.50 -8.57 0.10
CA GLU A 23 0.60 -8.96 -0.97
C GLU A 23 -0.73 -8.23 -0.83
N PHE A 24 -1.21 -7.66 -1.94
CA PHE A 24 -2.43 -6.88 -1.98
C PHE A 24 -3.39 -7.42 -3.04
N LEU A 25 -4.60 -7.78 -2.63
CA LEU A 25 -5.71 -8.01 -3.54
C LEU A 25 -6.62 -6.78 -3.51
N THR A 26 -6.65 -6.01 -4.60
CA THR A 26 -7.28 -4.70 -4.66
C THR A 26 -8.44 -4.66 -5.65
N ALA A 27 -9.60 -4.20 -5.19
CA ALA A 27 -10.70 -3.76 -6.04
C ALA A 27 -10.64 -2.25 -6.23
N ARG A 28 -10.86 -1.77 -7.48
CA ARG A 28 -10.83 -0.33 -7.81
C ARG A 28 -12.06 0.06 -8.61
N VAL A 29 -12.66 1.19 -8.25
CA VAL A 29 -13.80 1.79 -8.96
C VAL A 29 -13.46 3.23 -9.35
N ARG A 30 -13.60 3.57 -10.64
CA ARG A 30 -13.44 4.95 -11.11
C ARG A 30 -14.62 5.80 -10.67
N TRP A 31 -14.36 6.99 -10.12
CA TRP A 31 -15.40 7.89 -9.62
C TRP A 31 -15.31 9.32 -10.14
N GLY A 32 -14.21 9.74 -10.73
CA GLY A 32 -14.05 11.10 -11.25
C GLY A 32 -13.05 11.13 -12.37
N THR A 33 -13.29 11.98 -13.39
CA THR A 33 -12.41 12.14 -14.55
C THR A 33 -12.25 13.61 -14.88
N ILE A 34 -11.01 14.05 -15.12
CA ILE A 34 -10.64 15.38 -15.61
C ILE A 34 -10.19 15.20 -17.06
N THR A 35 -10.93 15.81 -18.00
CA THR A 35 -10.69 15.68 -19.45
C THR A 35 -10.03 16.91 -20.07
N THR A 36 -9.97 18.03 -19.34
CA THR A 36 -9.30 19.26 -19.80
C THR A 36 -7.85 19.00 -20.17
N ASP A 37 -7.36 19.68 -21.19
CA ASP A 37 -5.97 19.58 -21.61
C ASP A 37 -5.06 20.33 -20.63
N SER A 38 -4.66 19.63 -19.60
CA SER A 38 -3.82 20.12 -18.51
C SER A 38 -2.95 18.99 -17.98
N TRP A 39 -1.96 19.31 -17.17
CA TRP A 39 -1.12 18.31 -16.53
C TRP A 39 -1.89 17.46 -15.50
N PHE A 40 -3.05 17.93 -15.01
CA PHE A 40 -3.99 17.19 -14.18
C PHE A 40 -4.97 16.29 -14.94
N ARG A 41 -4.88 16.21 -16.27
CA ARG A 41 -5.72 15.30 -17.03
C ARG A 41 -5.58 13.88 -16.47
N GLY A 42 -6.72 13.25 -16.11
CA GLY A 42 -6.66 11.94 -15.46
C GLY A 42 -7.98 11.52 -14.84
N TYR A 43 -7.89 10.55 -13.94
CA TYR A 43 -9.06 10.04 -13.23
C TYR A 43 -8.71 9.53 -11.84
N ASN A 44 -9.69 9.65 -10.95
CA ASN A 44 -9.65 9.07 -9.61
C ASN A 44 -10.24 7.66 -9.60
N GLN A 45 -9.71 6.84 -8.70
CA GLN A 45 -10.27 5.55 -8.35
C GLN A 45 -10.33 5.44 -6.83
N PHE A 46 -11.49 5.07 -6.28
CA PHE A 46 -11.54 4.49 -4.95
C PHE A 46 -11.06 3.06 -4.99
N TYR A 47 -10.40 2.62 -3.93
CA TYR A 47 -9.98 1.24 -3.81
C TYR A 47 -10.24 0.67 -2.41
N VAL A 48 -10.38 -0.65 -2.39
CA VAL A 48 -10.33 -1.49 -1.20
C VAL A 48 -9.29 -2.56 -1.46
N SER A 49 -8.35 -2.74 -0.54
CA SER A 49 -7.31 -3.76 -0.61
C SER A 49 -7.38 -4.68 0.60
N ALA A 50 -7.40 -5.98 0.37
CA ALA A 50 -7.03 -6.97 1.36
C ALA A 50 -5.51 -7.11 1.35
N ILE A 51 -4.91 -7.21 2.53
CA ILE A 51 -3.47 -7.20 2.76
C ILE A 51 -3.07 -8.48 3.48
N ALA A 52 -1.98 -9.11 3.02
CA ALA A 52 -1.33 -10.21 3.70
C ALA A 52 0.19 -9.99 3.65
N GLU A 53 0.83 -9.97 4.82
CA GLU A 53 2.24 -9.61 4.96
C GLU A 53 2.99 -10.61 5.84
N PRO A 54 3.69 -11.59 5.26
CA PRO A 54 4.71 -12.35 5.97
C PRO A 54 5.88 -11.41 6.33
N ILE A 55 6.29 -11.45 7.59
CA ILE A 55 7.43 -10.69 8.13
C ILE A 55 8.64 -11.61 8.14
N PHE A 56 9.61 -11.36 7.24
CA PHE A 56 10.81 -12.18 7.12
C PHE A 56 11.86 -11.84 8.18
N ARG A 57 11.85 -10.58 8.62
CA ARG A 57 12.67 -10.06 9.72
C ARG A 57 11.85 -9.05 10.50
N GLY A 58 11.83 -9.16 11.82
CA GLY A 58 11.07 -8.33 12.74
C GLY A 58 10.86 -9.09 14.05
N VAL A 59 10.06 -8.50 14.93
CA VAL A 59 9.65 -9.16 16.19
C VAL A 59 8.41 -10.01 15.92
N GLU A 60 7.48 -9.51 15.13
CA GLU A 60 6.26 -10.18 14.72
C GLU A 60 6.53 -11.04 13.46
N ASN A 61 5.61 -11.98 13.15
CA ASN A 61 5.77 -12.91 12.04
C ASN A 61 4.85 -12.60 10.85
N HIS A 62 3.69 -11.97 11.09
CA HIS A 62 2.74 -11.68 10.02
C HIS A 62 1.79 -10.52 10.37
N TYR A 63 1.25 -9.93 9.32
CA TYR A 63 0.18 -8.94 9.39
C TYR A 63 -0.90 -9.25 8.35
N PHE A 64 -2.17 -9.07 8.74
CA PHE A 64 -3.34 -9.13 7.86
C PHE A 64 -4.18 -7.89 8.05
N GLY A 65 -4.66 -7.30 6.95
CA GLY A 65 -5.44 -6.08 7.07
C GLY A 65 -6.30 -5.75 5.87
N LEU A 66 -7.04 -4.66 6.03
CA LEU A 66 -7.78 -3.98 4.98
C LEU A 66 -7.30 -2.53 4.89
N ASN A 67 -7.26 -2.01 3.68
CA ASN A 67 -6.98 -0.60 3.42
C ASN A 67 -8.00 -0.03 2.42
N PHE A 68 -8.43 1.19 2.67
CA PHE A 68 -9.40 1.94 1.86
C PHE A 68 -8.76 3.25 1.46
N GLY A 69 -8.82 3.59 0.19
CA GLY A 69 -8.16 4.80 -0.24
C GLY A 69 -8.57 5.27 -1.62
N SER A 70 -7.79 6.24 -2.08
CA SER A 70 -7.95 6.83 -3.40
C SER A 70 -6.63 6.79 -4.16
N ARG A 71 -6.74 6.58 -5.47
CA ARG A 71 -5.64 6.62 -6.41
C ARG A 71 -5.97 7.58 -7.54
N TYR A 72 -5.09 8.53 -7.79
CA TYR A 72 -5.15 9.42 -8.96
C TYR A 72 -4.22 8.91 -10.05
N ASN A 73 -4.74 8.80 -11.27
CA ASN A 73 -4.02 8.34 -12.44
C ASN A 73 -3.91 9.48 -13.45
N PHE A 74 -2.68 9.93 -13.75
CA PHE A 74 -2.39 11.01 -14.68
C PHE A 74 -2.36 10.46 -16.12
N VAL A 75 -3.29 10.88 -16.95
CA VAL A 75 -3.42 10.39 -18.33
C VAL A 75 -2.85 11.39 -19.32
N ARG A 76 -1.91 10.97 -20.14
CA ARG A 76 -1.41 11.70 -21.29
C ARG A 76 -1.86 11.02 -22.59
N LEU A 77 -2.32 11.80 -23.55
CA LEU A 77 -2.70 11.29 -24.86
C LEU A 77 -1.47 10.78 -25.62
N GLY A 78 -1.65 9.70 -26.38
CA GLY A 78 -0.58 9.12 -27.20
C GLY A 78 0.46 8.28 -26.44
N THR A 79 0.33 8.10 -25.11
CA THR A 79 1.23 7.24 -24.34
C THR A 79 0.51 6.09 -23.66
N ARG A 80 1.24 4.98 -23.48
CA ARG A 80 0.79 3.84 -22.68
C ARG A 80 1.17 3.94 -21.20
N PHE A 81 2.00 4.93 -20.84
CA PHE A 81 2.45 5.16 -19.47
C PHE A 81 1.49 6.09 -18.73
N VAL A 82 1.03 5.66 -17.57
CA VAL A 82 0.07 6.38 -16.73
C VAL A 82 0.67 6.51 -15.32
N PRO A 83 1.34 7.62 -15.00
CA PRO A 83 1.80 7.89 -13.65
C PRO A 83 0.62 7.89 -12.67
N TYR A 84 0.88 7.53 -11.42
CA TYR A 84 -0.12 7.55 -10.37
C TYR A 84 0.45 7.92 -9.01
N ILE A 85 -0.45 8.42 -8.17
CA ILE A 85 -0.26 8.54 -6.72
C ILE A 85 -1.46 7.91 -6.02
N SER A 86 -1.25 7.35 -4.84
CA SER A 86 -2.33 6.81 -4.02
C SER A 86 -2.08 7.03 -2.54
N ALA A 87 -3.17 7.14 -1.79
CA ALA A 87 -3.15 7.18 -0.34
C ALA A 87 -4.37 6.48 0.22
N GLY A 88 -4.22 5.81 1.35
CA GLY A 88 -5.30 5.11 2.03
C GLY A 88 -5.02 4.87 3.50
N LEU A 89 -6.09 4.62 4.22
CA LEU A 89 -6.12 4.31 5.64
C LEU A 89 -6.77 2.95 5.83
N GLY A 90 -6.37 2.23 6.84
CA GLY A 90 -6.93 0.92 7.10
C GLY A 90 -6.68 0.43 8.52
N LEU A 91 -7.06 -0.81 8.71
CA LEU A 91 -6.94 -1.52 9.98
C LEU A 91 -6.52 -2.97 9.72
N GLY A 92 -5.99 -3.62 10.74
CA GLY A 92 -5.60 -5.02 10.63
C GLY A 92 -5.11 -5.60 11.95
N TRP A 93 -4.54 -6.77 11.83
CA TRP A 93 -4.05 -7.56 12.94
C TRP A 93 -2.63 -8.02 12.65
N ILE A 94 -1.75 -7.72 13.59
CA ILE A 94 -0.37 -8.21 13.66
C ILE A 94 -0.28 -9.22 14.81
N ASP A 95 0.58 -10.20 14.73
CA ASP A 95 0.82 -11.11 15.86
C ASP A 95 1.77 -10.45 16.88
N SER A 96 1.23 -9.58 17.70
CA SER A 96 2.01 -8.79 18.66
C SER A 96 2.68 -9.63 19.73
N HIS A 97 3.85 -9.16 20.18
CA HIS A 97 4.63 -9.77 21.27
C HIS A 97 4.99 -8.73 22.34
N PRO A 98 4.03 -8.21 23.11
CA PRO A 98 4.22 -7.04 23.98
C PRO A 98 5.31 -7.19 25.05
N GLY A 99 5.75 -8.41 25.34
CA GLY A 99 6.87 -8.69 26.24
C GLY A 99 8.26 -8.56 25.61
N ILE A 100 8.34 -8.33 24.28
CA ILE A 100 9.60 -8.19 23.56
C ILE A 100 9.87 -6.71 23.27
N PRO A 101 11.05 -6.16 23.60
CA PRO A 101 11.38 -4.77 23.31
C PRO A 101 11.25 -4.46 21.83
N GLY A 102 10.50 -3.40 21.52
CA GLY A 102 10.24 -2.94 20.14
C GLY A 102 9.09 -3.64 19.41
N ALA A 103 8.36 -4.54 20.07
CA ALA A 103 7.13 -5.13 19.55
C ALA A 103 5.91 -4.22 19.74
N GLN A 104 4.84 -4.50 18.99
CA GLN A 104 3.53 -3.87 19.20
C GLN A 104 2.90 -4.37 20.51
N GLY A 105 2.20 -3.46 21.22
CA GLY A 105 1.53 -3.75 22.49
C GLY A 105 0.21 -4.51 22.35
N GLN A 106 -0.33 -4.61 21.14
CA GLN A 106 -1.58 -5.31 20.83
C GLN A 106 -1.63 -5.74 19.37
N ASP A 107 -2.47 -6.73 19.07
CA ASP A 107 -2.63 -7.26 17.72
C ASP A 107 -3.37 -6.29 16.78
N PHE A 108 -4.39 -5.62 17.27
CA PHE A 108 -5.16 -4.68 16.47
C PHE A 108 -4.35 -3.41 16.18
N THR A 109 -4.20 -3.09 14.89
CA THR A 109 -3.41 -1.95 14.40
C THR A 109 -4.13 -1.21 13.29
N PHE A 110 -3.72 0.02 13.09
CA PHE A 110 -4.07 0.85 11.94
C PHE A 110 -2.94 0.83 10.92
N ASN A 111 -3.29 0.92 9.64
CA ASN A 111 -2.32 1.09 8.57
C ASN A 111 -2.58 2.36 7.77
N ILE A 112 -1.50 3.02 7.35
CA ILE A 112 -1.52 4.10 6.36
C ILE A 112 -0.66 3.62 5.19
N LEU A 113 -1.24 3.62 3.99
CA LEU A 113 -0.51 3.30 2.76
C LEU A 113 -0.43 4.54 1.88
N THR A 114 0.75 4.84 1.37
CA THR A 114 0.94 5.82 0.30
C THR A 114 1.84 5.24 -0.77
N ALA A 115 1.51 5.45 -2.04
CA ALA A 115 2.33 4.97 -3.13
C ALA A 115 2.38 5.96 -4.29
N ALA A 116 3.49 5.92 -5.01
CA ALA A 116 3.67 6.61 -6.28
C ALA A 116 4.33 5.68 -7.29
N GLY A 117 3.91 5.76 -8.55
CA GLY A 117 4.45 4.86 -9.57
C GLY A 117 3.91 5.13 -10.97
N ILE A 118 4.12 4.15 -11.83
CA ILE A 118 3.70 4.18 -13.22
C ILE A 118 2.97 2.88 -13.56
N SER A 119 1.83 3.02 -14.23
CA SER A 119 1.12 1.92 -14.88
C SER A 119 1.44 1.92 -16.37
N TYR A 120 1.81 0.77 -16.91
CA TYR A 120 1.96 0.55 -18.35
C TYR A 120 0.75 -0.19 -18.90
N LYS A 121 0.04 0.40 -19.86
CA LYS A 121 -1.08 -0.23 -20.57
C LYS A 121 -0.55 -1.29 -21.53
N MET A 122 -0.72 -2.56 -21.18
CA MET A 122 -0.37 -3.68 -22.06
C MET A 122 -1.38 -3.82 -23.19
N ASN A 123 -2.68 -3.75 -22.84
CA ASN A 123 -3.82 -3.73 -23.75
C ASN A 123 -5.02 -3.02 -23.07
N ASP A 124 -6.24 -3.18 -23.61
CA ASP A 124 -7.43 -2.50 -23.08
C ASP A 124 -7.85 -3.00 -21.69
N HIS A 125 -7.50 -4.23 -21.34
CA HIS A 125 -7.86 -4.85 -20.06
C HIS A 125 -6.71 -4.88 -19.06
N TRP A 126 -5.48 -5.09 -19.50
CA TRP A 126 -4.32 -5.34 -18.63
C TRP A 126 -3.38 -4.14 -18.50
N LYS A 127 -2.96 -3.88 -17.28
CA LYS A 127 -1.89 -2.92 -16.97
C LYS A 127 -0.89 -3.54 -16.00
N LEU A 128 0.39 -3.32 -16.27
CA LEU A 128 1.47 -3.57 -15.33
C LEU A 128 1.70 -2.30 -14.49
N ASN A 129 1.74 -2.43 -13.17
CA ASN A 129 2.06 -1.35 -12.25
C ASN A 129 3.47 -1.56 -11.70
N ALA A 130 4.24 -0.49 -11.58
CA ALA A 130 5.50 -0.47 -10.86
C ALA A 130 5.60 0.85 -10.08
N GLY A 131 6.11 0.81 -8.85
CA GLY A 131 6.17 1.99 -8.00
C GLY A 131 6.92 1.77 -6.71
N ILE A 132 6.77 2.73 -5.82
CA ILE A 132 7.28 2.70 -4.44
C ILE A 132 6.07 2.82 -3.52
N LEU A 133 6.04 1.97 -2.50
CA LEU A 133 5.04 1.93 -1.45
C LEU A 133 5.68 2.32 -0.13
N TYR A 134 5.04 3.23 0.59
CA TYR A 134 5.28 3.50 1.99
C TYR A 134 4.10 3.00 2.81
N GLN A 135 4.40 2.33 3.92
CA GLN A 135 3.42 1.84 4.89
C GLN A 135 3.81 2.29 6.29
N HIS A 136 2.82 2.71 7.04
CA HIS A 136 2.93 2.97 8.47
C HIS A 136 1.94 2.05 9.19
N LEU A 137 2.43 1.31 10.18
CA LEU A 137 1.62 0.49 11.09
C LEU A 137 1.78 0.99 12.51
N SER A 138 0.67 1.15 13.22
CA SER A 138 0.67 1.52 14.65
C SER A 138 -0.65 1.12 15.31
N ASN A 139 -0.63 0.95 16.62
CA ASN A 139 -1.86 0.69 17.37
C ASN A 139 -2.62 1.98 17.74
N GLY A 140 -2.19 3.14 17.22
CA GLY A 140 -2.80 4.44 17.50
C GLY A 140 -2.62 4.93 18.93
N GLY A 141 -1.68 4.38 19.68
CA GLY A 141 -1.47 4.71 21.10
C GLY A 141 -2.54 4.12 22.04
N GLN A 142 -3.27 3.11 21.60
CA GLN A 142 -4.29 2.46 22.43
C GLN A 142 -3.70 1.60 23.54
N THR A 143 -2.50 1.05 23.31
CA THR A 143 -1.80 0.15 24.25
C THR A 143 -0.28 0.35 24.10
N ASP A 144 0.43 0.45 25.21
CA ASP A 144 1.89 0.45 25.22
C ASP A 144 2.45 -1.00 25.16
N PRO A 145 3.56 -1.20 24.43
CA PRO A 145 4.28 -0.27 23.58
C PRO A 145 3.62 -0.04 22.20
N ASN A 146 3.85 1.15 21.62
CA ASN A 146 3.44 1.48 20.25
C ASN A 146 4.64 1.96 19.43
N PRO A 147 5.51 1.06 18.97
CA PRO A 147 6.76 1.42 18.29
C PRO A 147 6.59 1.91 16.87
N SER A 148 5.41 2.11 16.34
CA SER A 148 5.17 2.60 14.97
C SER A 148 6.13 2.06 13.91
N LEU A 149 5.69 1.12 13.10
CA LEU A 149 6.53 0.57 12.04
C LEU A 149 6.40 1.43 10.78
N ASN A 150 7.52 1.95 10.31
CA ASN A 150 7.62 2.73 9.07
C ASN A 150 8.38 1.90 8.03
N LEU A 151 7.72 1.59 6.94
CA LEU A 151 8.18 0.65 5.93
C LEU A 151 8.18 1.31 4.56
N LEU A 152 9.19 1.05 3.75
CA LEU A 152 9.31 1.58 2.40
C LEU A 152 9.91 0.54 1.48
N GLY A 153 9.38 0.44 0.24
CA GLY A 153 9.96 -0.47 -0.73
C GLY A 153 9.33 -0.44 -2.11
N PRO A 154 9.92 -1.18 -3.06
CA PRO A 154 9.37 -1.33 -4.39
C PRO A 154 8.07 -2.12 -4.38
N GLN A 155 7.16 -1.74 -5.28
CA GLN A 155 5.89 -2.41 -5.53
C GLN A 155 5.76 -2.72 -7.01
N ILE A 156 5.25 -3.91 -7.33
CA ILE A 156 4.87 -4.33 -8.68
C ILE A 156 3.49 -4.99 -8.64
N GLY A 157 2.76 -4.96 -9.75
CA GLY A 157 1.48 -5.65 -9.80
C GLY A 157 0.81 -5.63 -11.16
N LEU A 158 -0.18 -6.49 -11.29
CA LEU A 158 -1.03 -6.61 -12.46
C LEU A 158 -2.43 -6.08 -12.13
N ASN A 159 -2.98 -5.27 -13.01
CA ASN A 159 -4.33 -4.74 -12.90
C ASN A 159 -5.16 -5.17 -14.11
N TYR A 160 -6.33 -5.76 -13.85
CA TYR A 160 -7.32 -6.13 -14.84
C TYR A 160 -8.53 -5.18 -14.76
N SER A 161 -8.95 -4.66 -15.90
CA SER A 161 -10.15 -3.81 -16.08
C SER A 161 -11.20 -4.58 -16.88
N PHE A 162 -12.39 -4.66 -16.35
CA PHE A 162 -13.57 -5.23 -17.03
C PHE A 162 -14.11 -4.27 -18.07
#